data_3d36787362b594e03896e9ad219ec611
#
_entry.id   3d36787362b594e03896e9ad219ec611
#
_cell.length_a   1.000
_cell.length_b   1.000
_cell.length_c   1.000
_cell.angle_alpha   90.00
_cell.angle_beta   90.00
_cell.angle_gamma   90.00
#
_symmetry.space_group_name_H-M   'P 1'
#
loop_
_entity.id
_entity.type
_entity.pdbx_description
1 polymer ?
#
loop_
_entity_poly.entity_id
_entity_poly.type
_entity_poly.pdbx_seq_one_letter_code
_entity_poly.pdbx_strand_id
1 'polypeptide(L)'
;MKKLKVGIVGCGVIGTSIALACRTRLAHAVELSGVCDIDKNKILALNRSLKKKTRALKLDQLIKKSDLVVEASSSLVSSRIIEKCVKNKKDCLIMSVGGLLGRERLLKK
;
A
#
# COMPACT_ATOMS: atom_id res chain seq x y z
N MET A 1 13.34 18.93 -2.88
CA MET A 1 12.34 18.48 -1.89
C MET A 1 12.26 16.96 -1.88
N LYS A 2 12.25 16.40 -0.70
CA LYS A 2 12.20 14.93 -0.53
C LYS A 2 10.79 14.41 -0.80
N LYS A 3 10.69 13.41 -1.66
CA LYS A 3 9.38 12.83 -1.98
C LYS A 3 8.89 11.90 -0.86
N LEU A 4 7.58 11.86 -0.69
CA LEU A 4 6.93 10.92 0.22
C LEU A 4 7.01 9.51 -0.37
N LYS A 5 7.52 8.54 0.38
CA LYS A 5 7.62 7.16 -0.07
C LYS A 5 6.33 6.42 0.24
N VAL A 6 5.69 5.90 -0.80
CA VAL A 6 4.41 5.20 -0.70
C VAL A 6 4.58 3.73 -1.03
N GLY A 7 4.16 2.88 -0.11
CA GLY A 7 4.13 1.43 -0.32
C GLY A 7 2.69 0.97 -0.45
N ILE A 8 2.43 0.02 -1.34
CA ILE A 8 1.08 -0.47 -1.61
C ILE A 8 0.97 -1.94 -1.22
N VAL A 9 -0.02 -2.26 -0.40
CA VAL A 9 -0.39 -3.63 -0.07
C VAL A 9 -1.69 -3.95 -0.79
N GLY A 10 -1.64 -4.93 -1.69
CA GLY A 10 -2.77 -5.29 -2.54
C GLY A 10 -2.60 -4.73 -3.94
N CYS A 11 -2.40 -5.63 -4.90
CA CYS A 11 -2.09 -5.28 -6.29
C CYS A 11 -3.26 -5.54 -7.26
N GLY A 12 -4.49 -5.43 -6.76
CA GLY A 12 -5.69 -5.53 -7.59
C GLY A 12 -5.97 -4.23 -8.34
N VAL A 13 -7.23 -4.00 -8.69
CA VAL A 13 -7.63 -2.83 -9.47
C VAL A 13 -7.29 -1.53 -8.75
N ILE A 14 -7.66 -1.43 -7.47
CA ILE A 14 -7.43 -0.19 -6.70
C ILE A 14 -5.95 0.04 -6.50
N GLY A 15 -5.20 -0.99 -6.08
CA GLY A 15 -3.76 -0.87 -5.87
C GLY A 15 -3.02 -0.48 -7.13
N THR A 16 -3.41 -1.05 -8.27
CA THR A 16 -2.83 -0.73 -9.57
C THR A 16 -3.10 0.72 -9.94
N SER A 17 -4.32 1.21 -9.72
CA SER A 17 -4.67 2.61 -10.00
C SER A 17 -3.84 3.58 -9.16
N ILE A 18 -3.63 3.24 -7.90
CA ILE A 18 -2.82 4.07 -6.99
C ILE A 18 -1.35 4.06 -7.42
N ALA A 19 -0.81 2.89 -7.78
CA ALA A 19 0.56 2.78 -8.26
C ALA A 19 0.78 3.63 -9.52
N LEU A 20 -0.18 3.56 -10.45
CA LEU A 20 -0.11 4.35 -11.67
C LEU A 20 -0.15 5.86 -11.36
N ALA A 21 -1.00 6.28 -10.44
CA ALA A 21 -1.06 7.68 -10.02
C ALA A 21 0.27 8.15 -9.43
N CYS A 22 0.91 7.32 -8.62
CA CYS A 22 2.21 7.64 -8.03
C CYS A 22 3.29 7.84 -9.10
N ARG A 23 3.19 7.14 -10.21
CA ARG A 23 4.16 7.20 -11.31
C ARG A 23 3.80 8.25 -12.38
N THR A 24 2.64 8.84 -12.30
CA THR A 24 2.17 9.84 -13.29
C THR A 24 1.81 11.15 -12.60
N ARG A 25 0.56 11.32 -12.21
CA ARG A 25 0.07 12.61 -11.66
C ARG A 25 0.80 13.06 -10.41
N LEU A 26 1.21 12.13 -9.57
CA LEU A 26 1.82 12.42 -8.28
C LEU A 26 3.34 12.21 -8.28
N ALA A 27 3.93 11.94 -9.44
CA ALA A 27 5.36 11.60 -9.54
C ALA A 27 6.28 12.69 -8.99
N HIS A 28 5.84 13.93 -8.98
CA HIS A 28 6.62 15.06 -8.47
C HIS A 28 6.66 15.10 -6.93
N ALA A 29 5.66 14.50 -6.27
CA ALA A 29 5.50 14.58 -4.82
C ALA A 29 5.73 13.25 -4.11
N VAL A 30 5.50 12.13 -4.79
CA VAL A 30 5.59 10.80 -4.16
C VAL A 30 6.51 9.87 -4.96
N GLU A 31 7.05 8.90 -4.25
CA GLU A 31 7.88 7.85 -4.82
C GLU A 31 7.29 6.52 -4.41
N LEU A 32 7.10 5.61 -5.35
CA LEU A 32 6.58 4.27 -5.08
C LEU A 32 7.73 3.41 -4.54
N SER A 33 7.69 3.09 -3.25
CA SER A 33 8.75 2.31 -2.60
C SER A 33 8.68 0.82 -2.95
N GLY A 34 7.48 0.32 -3.23
CA GLY A 34 7.28 -1.07 -3.59
C GLY A 34 5.83 -1.48 -3.45
N VAL A 35 5.56 -2.72 -3.77
CA VAL A 35 4.23 -3.32 -3.64
C VAL A 35 4.33 -4.67 -2.96
N CYS A 36 3.23 -5.11 -2.36
CA CYS A 36 3.14 -6.38 -1.66
C CYS A 36 1.79 -7.02 -1.98
N ASP A 37 1.80 -8.30 -2.32
CA ASP A 37 0.59 -9.09 -2.51
C ASP A 37 0.98 -10.56 -2.37
N ILE A 38 0.09 -11.36 -1.78
CA ILE A 38 0.31 -12.80 -1.68
C ILE A 38 0.16 -13.49 -3.05
N ASP A 39 -0.59 -12.84 -3.95
CA ASP A 39 -0.80 -13.35 -5.31
C ASP A 39 0.21 -12.71 -6.27
N LYS A 40 1.20 -13.48 -6.66
CA LYS A 40 2.25 -13.01 -7.57
C LYS A 40 1.71 -12.57 -8.94
N ASN A 41 0.61 -13.16 -9.38
CA ASN A 41 0.00 -12.80 -10.66
C ASN A 41 -0.55 -11.38 -10.63
N LYS A 42 -1.06 -10.95 -9.48
CA LYS A 42 -1.53 -9.57 -9.32
C LYS A 42 -0.37 -8.57 -9.37
N ILE A 43 0.77 -8.94 -8.78
CA ILE A 43 1.98 -8.09 -8.87
C ILE A 43 2.43 -7.96 -10.32
N LEU A 44 2.44 -9.07 -11.06
CA LEU A 44 2.81 -9.05 -12.48
C LEU A 44 1.86 -8.19 -13.30
N ALA A 45 0.56 -8.30 -13.03
CA ALA A 45 -0.45 -7.50 -13.74
C ALA A 45 -0.29 -6.01 -13.45
N LEU A 46 -0.02 -5.65 -12.19
CA LEU A 46 0.24 -4.26 -11.81
C LEU A 46 1.46 -3.73 -12.57
N ASN A 47 2.54 -4.48 -12.61
CA ASN A 47 3.77 -4.06 -13.27
C ASN A 47 3.61 -3.89 -14.78
N ARG A 48 2.68 -4.62 -15.40
CA ARG A 48 2.38 -4.43 -16.83
C ARG A 48 1.80 -3.05 -17.11
N SER A 49 1.13 -2.45 -16.12
CA SER A 49 0.54 -1.12 -16.26
C SER A 49 1.54 0.00 -16.06
N LEU A 50 2.74 -0.31 -15.55
CA LEU A 50 3.76 0.68 -15.28
C LEU A 50 4.83 0.65 -16.34
N LYS A 51 5.30 1.83 -16.76
CA LYS A 51 6.41 1.93 -17.71
C LYS A 51 7.70 1.39 -17.10
N LYS A 52 7.93 1.69 -15.84
CA LYS A 52 9.06 1.18 -15.09
C LYS A 52 8.52 0.30 -13.95
N LYS A 53 8.95 -0.95 -13.90
CA LYS A 53 8.50 -1.90 -12.89
C LYS A 53 8.88 -1.45 -11.49
N THR A 54 8.03 -1.80 -10.53
CA THR A 54 8.30 -1.56 -9.11
C THR A 54 8.70 -2.86 -8.42
N ARG A 55 9.30 -2.72 -7.24
CA ARG A 55 9.74 -3.87 -6.45
C ARG A 55 8.58 -4.57 -5.77
N ALA A 56 8.62 -5.90 -5.76
CA ALA A 56 7.75 -6.70 -4.91
C ALA A 56 8.49 -6.91 -3.59
N LEU A 57 7.91 -6.45 -2.48
CA LEU A 57 8.52 -6.55 -1.16
C LEU A 57 7.64 -7.33 -0.21
N LYS A 58 8.26 -7.94 0.79
CA LYS A 58 7.52 -8.54 1.90
C LYS A 58 6.93 -7.40 2.75
N LEU A 59 5.83 -7.68 3.44
CA LEU A 59 5.10 -6.65 4.19
C LEU A 59 6.00 -5.85 5.14
N ASP A 60 6.82 -6.54 5.93
CA ASP A 60 7.68 -5.85 6.89
C ASP A 60 8.71 -4.95 6.22
N GLN A 61 9.26 -5.39 5.08
CA GLN A 61 10.20 -4.59 4.30
C GLN A 61 9.50 -3.37 3.69
N LEU A 62 8.30 -3.56 3.18
CA LEU A 62 7.52 -2.49 2.58
C LEU A 62 7.25 -1.39 3.61
N ILE A 63 6.81 -1.78 4.80
CA ILE A 63 6.52 -0.83 5.87
C ILE A 63 7.77 -0.05 6.26
N LYS A 64 8.89 -0.71 6.42
CA LYS A 64 10.14 -0.04 6.79
C LYS A 64 10.62 0.94 5.73
N LYS A 65 10.39 0.64 4.46
CA LYS A 65 10.86 1.48 3.35
C LYS A 65 9.90 2.57 2.93
N SER A 66 8.72 2.61 3.54
CA SER A 66 7.66 3.56 3.17
C SER A 66 7.43 4.59 4.27
N ASP A 67 6.97 5.77 3.89
CA ASP A 67 6.49 6.78 4.82
C ASP A 67 4.99 6.61 5.01
N LEU A 68 4.29 6.24 3.95
CA LEU A 68 2.86 5.96 3.94
C LEU A 68 2.62 4.59 3.33
N VAL A 69 1.85 3.77 4.03
CA VAL A 69 1.44 2.45 3.53
C VAL A 69 -0.03 2.52 3.15
N VAL A 70 -0.34 2.21 1.89
CA VAL A 70 -1.71 2.17 1.39
C VAL A 70 -2.16 0.72 1.34
N GLU A 71 -3.24 0.41 2.06
CA GLU A 71 -3.83 -0.91 2.05
C GLU A 71 -5.01 -0.94 1.07
N ALA A 72 -4.88 -1.72 0.00
CA ALA A 72 -5.91 -1.91 -1.02
C ALA A 72 -6.18 -3.40 -1.23
N SER A 73 -5.97 -4.18 -0.20
CA SER A 73 -6.13 -5.64 -0.21
C SER A 73 -7.47 -6.06 0.39
N SER A 74 -7.57 -7.30 0.85
CA SER A 74 -8.78 -7.77 1.51
C SER A 74 -8.88 -7.23 2.93
N SER A 75 -10.12 -7.17 3.43
CA SER A 75 -10.41 -6.72 4.79
C SER A 75 -9.73 -7.56 5.88
N LEU A 76 -9.37 -8.80 5.57
CA LEU A 76 -8.77 -9.71 6.55
C LEU A 76 -7.39 -9.27 7.04
N VAL A 77 -6.66 -8.49 6.25
CA VAL A 77 -5.30 -8.08 6.60
C VAL A 77 -5.21 -6.63 7.08
N SER A 78 -6.29 -5.87 6.99
CA SER A 78 -6.28 -4.43 7.32
C SER A 78 -5.81 -4.14 8.74
N SER A 79 -6.37 -4.82 9.74
CA SER A 79 -6.02 -4.57 11.13
C SER A 79 -4.56 -4.93 11.42
N ARG A 80 -4.05 -5.99 10.79
CA ARG A 80 -2.66 -6.38 10.95
C ARG A 80 -1.72 -5.33 10.38
N ILE A 81 -2.08 -4.74 9.25
CA ILE A 81 -1.29 -3.68 8.63
C ILE A 81 -1.31 -2.45 9.52
N ILE A 82 -2.46 -2.07 10.06
CA ILE A 82 -2.58 -0.94 10.99
C ILE A 82 -1.66 -1.12 12.19
N GLU A 83 -1.70 -2.29 12.82
CA GLU A 83 -0.85 -2.59 13.97
C GLU A 83 0.63 -2.46 13.65
N LYS A 84 1.05 -3.00 12.52
CA LYS A 84 2.45 -2.94 12.09
C LYS A 84 2.89 -1.52 11.77
N CYS A 85 2.03 -0.73 11.15
CA CYS A 85 2.33 0.67 10.84
C CYS A 85 2.46 1.50 12.11
N VAL A 86 1.56 1.31 13.07
CA VAL A 86 1.63 2.01 14.37
C VAL A 86 2.93 1.65 15.07
N LYS A 87 3.28 0.38 15.11
CA LYS A 87 4.51 -0.09 15.75
C LYS A 87 5.76 0.53 15.12
N ASN A 88 5.75 0.73 13.82
CA ASN A 88 6.88 1.29 13.08
C ASN A 88 6.78 2.81 12.88
N LYS A 89 5.77 3.45 13.47
CA LYS A 89 5.54 4.90 13.38
C LYS A 89 5.37 5.36 11.92
N LYS A 90 4.61 4.58 11.15
CA LYS A 90 4.32 4.89 9.74
C LYS A 90 2.85 5.25 9.58
N ASP A 91 2.58 6.14 8.65
CA ASP A 91 1.21 6.49 8.30
C ASP A 91 0.58 5.38 7.47
N CYS A 92 -0.72 5.21 7.58
CA CYS A 92 -1.44 4.14 6.92
C CYS A 92 -2.77 4.64 6.39
N LEU A 93 -3.04 4.35 5.11
CA LEU A 93 -4.32 4.65 4.48
C LEU A 93 -5.00 3.33 4.15
N ILE A 94 -6.16 3.10 4.76
CA ILE A 94 -6.91 1.86 4.59
C ILE A 94 -8.04 2.06 3.60
N MET A 95 -7.98 1.33 2.48
CA MET A 95 -8.98 1.40 1.44
C MET A 95 -10.06 0.31 1.56
N SER A 96 -9.79 -0.79 2.27
CA SER A 96 -10.79 -1.85 2.46
C SER A 96 -11.64 -1.55 3.68
N VAL A 97 -12.68 -0.76 3.46
CA VAL A 97 -13.61 -0.33 4.51
C VAL A 97 -14.28 -1.51 5.20
N GLY A 98 -14.57 -2.57 4.45
CA GLY A 98 -15.19 -3.77 5.01
C GLY A 98 -14.41 -4.37 6.18
N GLY A 99 -13.08 -4.27 6.16
CA GLY A 99 -12.24 -4.76 7.25
C GLY A 99 -12.39 -3.95 8.53
N LEU A 100 -12.83 -2.71 8.41
CA LEU A 100 -12.99 -1.82 9.55
C LEU A 100 -14.39 -1.87 10.15
N LEU A 101 -15.39 -2.32 9.40
CA LEU A 101 -16.77 -2.37 9.87
C LEU A 101 -16.96 -3.29 11.09
N GLY A 102 -16.19 -4.36 11.15
CA GLY A 102 -16.20 -5.24 12.31
C GLY A 102 -15.22 -4.83 13.42
N ARG A 103 -14.54 -3.69 13.26
CA ARG A 103 -13.50 -3.21 14.15
C ARG A 103 -13.66 -1.74 14.48
N GLU A 104 -14.86 -1.37 14.82
CA GLU A 104 -15.23 0.02 15.08
C GLU A 104 -14.39 0.68 16.17
N ARG A 105 -13.89 -0.11 17.10
CA ARG A 105 -13.04 0.40 18.18
C ARG A 105 -11.76 1.05 17.65
N LEU A 106 -11.24 0.56 16.52
CA LEU A 106 -10.04 1.14 15.91
C LEU A 106 -10.34 2.50 15.32
N LEU A 107 -11.55 2.69 14.82
CA LEU A 107 -11.97 3.96 14.23
C LEU A 107 -12.21 5.04 15.28
N LYS A 108 -12.52 4.65 16.50
CA LYS A 108 -12.82 5.58 17.59
C LYS A 108 -11.59 6.03 18.37
N LYS A 109 -10.48 5.43 18.09
CA LYS A 109 -9.21 5.81 18.72
C LYS A 109 -8.49 6.84 17.86
#